data_3ecda581101ff6e2e57ac859e1cc6b46
#
_entry.id   3ecda581101ff6e2e57ac859e1cc6b46
#
_cell.length_a   1.000
_cell.length_b   1.000
_cell.length_c   1.000
_cell.angle_alpha   90.00
_cell.angle_beta   90.00
_cell.angle_gamma   90.00
#
_symmetry.space_group_name_H-M   'P 1'
#
loop_
_entity.id
_entity.type
_entity.pdbx_description
1 polymer ?
#
loop_
_entity_poly.entity_id
_entity_poly.type
_entity_poly.pdbx_seq_one_letter_code
_entity_poly.pdbx_strand_id
1 'polypeptide(L)'
;MKAIKDDNIRFLVNWTLLSTILIPLGAILGYFVGLSVSAAFGYGYNGGEPPFVSTVVYCCWGTVMTTIISFIQWRMLSKKIKLSYLWIPLCVLGFIVGESIVGILLWKLDIQRGDLGWAQGGSILAEALIFAFSGTLIGLFQYTLLRKSYYKAEMWILVSTIAWGLIPLVIFIFGGLTLGAITGISLIWIFKLKTK
;
A
#
# COMPACT_ATOMS: atom_id res chain seq x y z
N MET A 1 22.32 9.95 24.26
CA MET A 1 20.84 10.09 24.13
C MET A 1 20.40 11.11 23.08
N LYS A 2 21.02 12.30 22.96
CA LYS A 2 20.61 13.33 21.97
C LYS A 2 20.77 12.84 20.50
N ALA A 3 21.91 12.22 20.15
CA ALA A 3 22.17 11.72 18.79
C ALA A 3 21.17 10.66 18.31
N ILE A 4 20.76 9.73 19.18
CA ILE A 4 19.78 8.67 18.84
C ILE A 4 18.39 9.28 18.56
N LYS A 5 18.05 10.39 19.23
CA LYS A 5 16.79 11.10 19.00
C LYS A 5 16.80 11.79 17.63
N ASP A 6 17.92 12.40 17.27
CA ASP A 6 18.07 13.10 15.98
C ASP A 6 18.02 12.13 14.78
N ASP A 7 18.63 10.94 14.89
CA ASP A 7 18.58 9.92 13.85
C ASP A 7 17.17 9.36 13.60
N ASN A 8 16.36 9.23 14.66
CA ASN A 8 14.97 8.78 14.52
C ASN A 8 14.09 9.86 13.90
N ILE A 9 14.32 11.13 14.22
CA ILE A 9 13.60 12.25 13.61
C ILE A 9 13.95 12.34 12.12
N ARG A 10 15.23 12.27 11.75
CA ARG A 10 15.67 12.25 10.34
C ARG A 10 15.05 11.08 9.57
N PHE A 11 15.02 9.90 10.18
CA PHE A 11 14.38 8.73 9.58
C PHE A 11 12.89 8.99 9.33
N LEU A 12 12.15 9.47 10.33
CA LEU A 12 10.73 9.76 10.22
C LEU A 12 10.44 10.79 9.11
N VAL A 13 11.18 11.90 9.11
CA VAL A 13 11.02 12.96 8.11
C VAL A 13 11.28 12.39 6.70
N ASN A 14 12.39 11.72 6.49
CA ASN A 14 12.73 11.16 5.18
C ASN A 14 11.72 10.09 4.74
N TRP A 15 11.28 9.22 5.65
CA TRP A 15 10.28 8.20 5.40
C TRP A 15 8.95 8.81 4.97
N THR A 16 8.49 9.82 5.69
CA THR A 16 7.23 10.51 5.40
C THR A 16 7.30 11.28 4.08
N LEU A 17 8.36 12.06 3.86
CA LEU A 17 8.55 12.83 2.62
C LEU A 17 8.62 11.92 1.39
N LEU A 18 9.40 10.84 1.47
CA LEU A 18 9.49 9.89 0.35
C LEU A 18 8.15 9.21 0.09
N SER A 19 7.42 8.79 1.12
CA SER A 19 6.08 8.22 0.96
C SER A 19 5.12 9.22 0.32
N THR A 20 5.19 10.51 0.71
CA THR A 20 4.35 11.59 0.15
C THR A 20 4.59 11.78 -1.34
N ILE A 21 5.83 11.64 -1.81
CA ILE A 21 6.18 11.81 -3.22
C ILE A 21 5.89 10.53 -4.02
N LEU A 22 6.22 9.37 -3.44
CA LEU A 22 6.19 8.11 -4.18
C LEU A 22 4.80 7.54 -4.38
N ILE A 23 3.84 7.82 -3.49
CA ILE A 23 2.47 7.36 -3.69
C ILE A 23 1.83 8.02 -4.91
N PRO A 24 1.81 9.35 -5.05
CA PRO A 24 1.31 9.99 -6.27
C PRO A 24 2.09 9.57 -7.53
N LEU A 25 3.41 9.49 -7.45
CA LEU A 25 4.23 9.04 -8.58
C LEU A 25 3.89 7.61 -9.00
N GLY A 26 3.83 6.69 -8.03
CA GLY A 26 3.45 5.30 -8.28
C GLY A 26 2.02 5.17 -8.81
N ALA A 27 1.09 6.00 -8.30
CA ALA A 27 -0.29 6.05 -8.78
C ALA A 27 -0.36 6.52 -10.24
N ILE A 28 0.38 7.57 -10.61
CA ILE A 28 0.45 8.09 -11.98
C ILE A 28 1.04 7.04 -12.94
N LEU A 29 2.18 6.46 -12.59
CA LEU A 29 2.84 5.44 -13.43
C LEU A 29 1.96 4.20 -13.55
N GLY A 30 1.38 3.73 -12.45
CA GLY A 30 0.46 2.61 -12.44
C GLY A 30 -0.79 2.88 -13.27
N TYR A 31 -1.31 4.11 -13.27
CA TYR A 31 -2.43 4.53 -14.09
C TYR A 31 -2.15 4.33 -15.59
N PHE A 32 -0.99 4.77 -16.08
CA PHE A 32 -0.62 4.53 -17.47
C PHE A 32 -0.50 3.04 -17.81
N VAL A 33 0.03 2.23 -16.90
CA VAL A 33 0.08 0.78 -17.07
C VAL A 33 -1.34 0.20 -17.11
N GLY A 34 -2.21 0.61 -16.19
CA GLY A 34 -3.61 0.20 -16.17
C GLY A 34 -4.34 0.55 -17.47
N LEU A 35 -4.18 1.77 -17.99
CA LEU A 35 -4.75 2.19 -19.27
C LEU A 35 -4.26 1.30 -20.43
N SER A 36 -2.95 1.00 -20.46
CA SER A 36 -2.38 0.14 -21.50
C SER A 36 -2.97 -1.26 -21.45
N VAL A 37 -3.18 -1.80 -20.25
CA VAL A 37 -3.83 -3.10 -20.04
C VAL A 37 -5.29 -3.07 -20.49
N SER A 38 -6.06 -2.05 -20.07
CA SER A 38 -7.46 -1.88 -20.49
C SER A 38 -7.57 -1.81 -22.01
N ALA A 39 -6.72 -1.01 -22.67
CA ALA A 39 -6.67 -0.91 -24.13
C ALA A 39 -6.34 -2.25 -24.80
N ALA A 40 -5.45 -3.06 -24.22
CA ALA A 40 -5.11 -4.38 -24.74
C ALA A 40 -6.28 -5.37 -24.69
N PHE A 41 -7.23 -5.18 -23.77
CA PHE A 41 -8.49 -5.92 -23.73
C PHE A 41 -9.58 -5.31 -24.63
N GLY A 42 -9.28 -4.24 -25.37
CA GLY A 42 -10.23 -3.58 -26.28
C GLY A 42 -11.19 -2.61 -25.56
N TYR A 43 -10.93 -2.26 -24.31
CA TYR A 43 -11.73 -1.30 -23.56
C TYR A 43 -11.05 0.07 -23.53
N GLY A 44 -11.85 1.11 -23.79
CA GLY A 44 -11.42 2.50 -23.59
C GLY A 44 -11.63 2.94 -22.14
N TYR A 45 -11.10 4.12 -21.80
CA TYR A 45 -11.20 4.71 -20.47
C TYR A 45 -12.63 5.08 -20.02
N ASN A 46 -13.64 4.88 -20.83
CA ASN A 46 -14.99 5.42 -20.64
C ASN A 46 -15.87 4.66 -19.64
N GLY A 47 -15.35 3.68 -18.92
CA GLY A 47 -16.14 2.84 -18.03
C GLY A 47 -16.91 1.74 -18.81
N GLY A 48 -17.52 0.82 -18.13
CA GLY A 48 -18.21 -0.33 -18.71
C GLY A 48 -17.30 -1.54 -18.94
N GLU A 49 -16.10 -1.51 -18.36
CA GLU A 49 -15.22 -2.68 -18.33
C GLU A 49 -15.86 -3.78 -17.45
N PRO A 50 -15.85 -5.04 -17.93
CA PRO A 50 -16.28 -6.14 -17.07
C PRO A 50 -15.48 -6.18 -15.76
N PRO A 51 -16.07 -6.61 -14.63
CA PRO A 51 -15.40 -6.65 -13.33
C PRO A 51 -14.06 -7.39 -13.33
N PHE A 52 -13.90 -8.39 -14.18
CA PHE A 52 -12.64 -9.10 -14.37
C PHE A 52 -11.56 -8.18 -14.95
N VAL A 53 -11.86 -7.43 -16.00
CA VAL A 53 -10.89 -6.52 -16.65
C VAL A 53 -10.49 -5.41 -15.69
N SER A 54 -11.45 -4.80 -15.02
CA SER A 54 -11.16 -3.77 -14.01
C SER A 54 -10.28 -4.32 -12.88
N THR A 55 -10.52 -5.56 -12.42
CA THR A 55 -9.65 -6.20 -11.43
C THR A 55 -8.20 -6.33 -11.93
N VAL A 56 -8.00 -6.80 -13.17
CA VAL A 56 -6.66 -6.90 -13.77
C VAL A 56 -5.99 -5.54 -13.87
N VAL A 57 -6.72 -4.52 -14.31
CA VAL A 57 -6.24 -3.13 -14.37
C VAL A 57 -5.77 -2.63 -13.00
N TYR A 58 -6.59 -2.82 -11.96
CA TYR A 58 -6.23 -2.41 -10.60
C TYR A 58 -5.06 -3.22 -10.02
N CYS A 59 -4.97 -4.52 -10.30
CA CYS A 59 -3.81 -5.32 -9.92
C CYS A 59 -2.52 -4.82 -10.58
N CYS A 60 -2.56 -4.50 -11.87
CA CYS A 60 -1.41 -3.95 -12.60
C CYS A 60 -1.01 -2.57 -12.06
N TRP A 61 -2.00 -1.68 -11.90
CA TRP A 61 -1.82 -0.35 -11.33
C TRP A 61 -1.15 -0.41 -9.95
N GLY A 62 -1.73 -1.19 -9.05
CA GLY A 62 -1.24 -1.31 -7.69
C GLY A 62 0.09 -2.06 -7.59
N THR A 63 0.36 -3.00 -8.50
CA THR A 63 1.68 -3.67 -8.57
C THR A 63 2.79 -2.66 -8.81
N VAL A 64 2.62 -1.72 -9.75
CA VAL A 64 3.59 -0.66 -10.01
C VAL A 64 3.76 0.22 -8.77
N MET A 65 2.65 0.70 -8.22
CA MET A 65 2.65 1.56 -7.04
C MET A 65 3.33 0.88 -5.83
N THR A 66 2.92 -0.33 -5.49
CA THR A 66 3.46 -1.06 -4.33
C THR A 66 4.91 -1.47 -4.53
N THR A 67 5.35 -1.75 -5.76
CA THR A 67 6.75 -2.04 -6.06
C THR A 67 7.63 -0.83 -5.75
N ILE A 68 7.26 0.36 -6.24
CA ILE A 68 8.01 1.59 -6.02
C ILE A 68 8.09 1.91 -4.52
N ILE A 69 6.94 1.87 -3.83
CA ILE A 69 6.86 2.17 -2.40
C ILE A 69 7.71 1.17 -1.60
N SER A 70 7.51 -0.14 -1.82
CA SER A 70 8.19 -1.17 -1.04
C SER A 70 9.70 -1.24 -1.31
N PHE A 71 10.14 -0.92 -2.52
CA PHE A 71 11.57 -0.81 -2.84
C PHE A 71 12.24 0.28 -2.01
N ILE A 72 11.66 1.47 -1.97
CA ILE A 72 12.21 2.58 -1.18
C ILE A 72 12.12 2.30 0.31
N GLN A 73 11.00 1.73 0.77
CA GLN A 73 10.85 1.30 2.15
C GLN A 73 11.93 0.31 2.54
N TRP A 74 12.14 -0.73 1.74
CA TRP A 74 13.20 -1.71 1.96
C TRP A 74 14.58 -1.03 2.01
N ARG A 75 14.89 -0.14 1.06
CA ARG A 75 16.18 0.55 1.02
C ARG A 75 16.43 1.42 2.25
N MET A 76 15.41 2.05 2.79
CA MET A 76 15.52 2.83 4.02
C MET A 76 15.66 1.95 5.25
N LEU A 77 14.84 0.90 5.34
CA LEU A 77 14.84 -0.03 6.46
C LEU A 77 16.14 -0.86 6.51
N SER A 78 16.66 -1.30 5.37
CA SER A 78 17.89 -2.09 5.30
C SER A 78 19.13 -1.35 5.83
N LYS A 79 19.09 -0.01 5.92
CA LYS A 79 20.14 0.79 6.59
C LYS A 79 20.05 0.75 8.11
N LYS A 80 18.90 0.40 8.68
CA LYS A 80 18.68 0.38 10.13
C LYS A 80 18.58 -1.02 10.70
N ILE A 81 18.07 -1.96 9.89
CA ILE A 81 17.84 -3.35 10.30
C ILE A 81 18.29 -4.31 9.20
N LYS A 82 18.66 -5.53 9.59
CA LYS A 82 18.96 -6.60 8.62
C LYS A 82 17.65 -7.11 7.99
N LEU A 83 17.08 -6.35 7.05
CA LEU A 83 15.84 -6.69 6.38
C LEU A 83 16.11 -7.40 5.06
N SER A 84 15.45 -8.54 4.85
CA SER A 84 15.52 -9.28 3.59
C SER A 84 14.89 -8.46 2.44
N TYR A 85 15.46 -8.57 1.24
CA TYR A 85 14.85 -8.04 0.02
C TYR A 85 13.47 -8.63 -0.30
N LEU A 86 13.10 -9.74 0.35
CA LEU A 86 11.76 -10.33 0.27
C LEU A 86 10.66 -9.39 0.74
N TRP A 87 11.01 -8.29 1.41
CA TRP A 87 10.07 -7.21 1.74
C TRP A 87 9.29 -6.73 0.53
N ILE A 88 9.99 -6.57 -0.62
CA ILE A 88 9.39 -6.05 -1.85
C ILE A 88 8.35 -7.01 -2.43
N PRO A 89 8.71 -8.26 -2.81
CA PRO A 89 7.73 -9.17 -3.39
C PRO A 89 6.60 -9.55 -2.44
N LEU A 90 6.82 -9.56 -1.13
CA LEU A 90 5.76 -9.81 -0.16
C LEU A 90 4.76 -8.65 -0.08
N CYS A 91 5.21 -7.40 -0.22
CA CYS A 91 4.31 -6.26 -0.31
C CYS A 91 3.43 -6.33 -1.57
N VAL A 92 4.06 -6.58 -2.72
CA VAL A 92 3.38 -6.73 -4.01
C VAL A 92 2.39 -7.89 -3.98
N LEU A 93 2.81 -9.05 -3.48
CA LEU A 93 1.95 -10.23 -3.35
C LEU A 93 0.75 -9.95 -2.45
N GLY A 94 0.96 -9.29 -1.31
CA GLY A 94 -0.12 -8.91 -0.41
C GLY A 94 -1.16 -8.02 -1.09
N PHE A 95 -0.70 -7.06 -1.89
CA PHE A 95 -1.60 -6.21 -2.67
C PHE A 95 -2.36 -7.01 -3.74
N ILE A 96 -1.67 -7.79 -4.58
CA ILE A 96 -2.29 -8.58 -5.66
C ILE A 96 -3.34 -9.54 -5.09
N VAL A 97 -3.02 -10.25 -4.02
CA VAL A 97 -3.97 -11.18 -3.37
C VAL A 97 -5.18 -10.43 -2.83
N GLY A 98 -4.96 -9.27 -2.19
CA GLY A 98 -6.04 -8.43 -1.69
C GLY A 98 -6.99 -7.97 -2.80
N GLU A 99 -6.44 -7.39 -3.85
CA GLU A 99 -7.21 -6.92 -5.00
C GLU A 99 -7.92 -8.07 -5.74
N SER A 100 -7.27 -9.23 -5.87
CA SER A 100 -7.88 -10.39 -6.52
C SER A 100 -9.07 -10.93 -5.73
N ILE A 101 -8.97 -11.01 -4.40
CA ILE A 101 -10.09 -11.44 -3.55
C ILE A 101 -11.25 -10.46 -3.68
N VAL A 102 -10.97 -9.14 -3.58
CA VAL A 102 -12.00 -8.11 -3.75
C VAL A 102 -12.62 -8.19 -5.15
N GLY A 103 -11.81 -8.30 -6.19
CA GLY A 103 -12.29 -8.40 -7.57
C GLY A 103 -13.20 -9.62 -7.79
N ILE A 104 -12.86 -10.78 -7.23
CA ILE A 104 -13.70 -11.98 -7.29
C ILE A 104 -15.03 -11.77 -6.55
N LEU A 105 -15.01 -11.11 -5.39
CA LEU A 105 -16.22 -10.80 -4.63
C LEU A 105 -17.13 -9.85 -5.40
N LEU A 106 -16.59 -8.76 -5.95
CA LEU A 106 -17.34 -7.80 -6.75
C LEU A 106 -17.94 -8.46 -8.00
N TRP A 107 -17.16 -9.32 -8.69
CA TRP A 107 -17.66 -10.08 -9.83
C TRP A 107 -18.84 -10.99 -9.46
N LYS A 108 -18.75 -11.72 -8.35
CA LYS A 108 -19.84 -12.59 -7.87
C LYS A 108 -21.10 -11.81 -7.47
N LEU A 109 -20.96 -10.57 -7.04
CA LEU A 109 -22.05 -9.70 -6.63
C LEU A 109 -22.57 -8.83 -7.78
N ASP A 110 -21.99 -8.96 -8.97
CA ASP A 110 -22.30 -8.14 -10.16
C ASP A 110 -22.16 -6.63 -9.88
N ILE A 111 -21.18 -6.27 -9.06
CA ILE A 111 -20.88 -4.89 -8.70
C ILE A 111 -19.67 -4.42 -9.51
N GLN A 112 -19.84 -3.35 -10.27
CA GLN A 112 -18.73 -2.71 -10.95
C GLN A 112 -17.91 -1.87 -9.96
N ARG A 113 -16.59 -2.00 -10.00
CA ARG A 113 -15.71 -1.24 -9.11
C ARG A 113 -15.82 0.26 -9.34
N GLY A 114 -16.07 0.68 -10.57
CA GLY A 114 -16.33 2.07 -10.91
C GLY A 114 -17.51 2.67 -10.11
N ASP A 115 -18.53 1.87 -9.84
CA ASP A 115 -19.70 2.29 -9.05
C ASP A 115 -19.36 2.52 -7.58
N LEU A 116 -18.26 1.93 -7.09
CA LEU A 116 -17.76 2.13 -5.72
C LEU A 116 -16.77 3.29 -5.64
N GLY A 117 -16.16 3.70 -6.78
CA GLY A 117 -15.15 4.75 -6.81
C GLY A 117 -15.76 6.15 -6.62
N TRP A 118 -15.12 6.97 -5.79
CA TRP A 118 -15.54 8.34 -5.51
C TRP A 118 -15.58 9.24 -6.75
N ALA A 119 -14.75 8.99 -7.75
CA ALA A 119 -14.70 9.75 -9.00
C ALA A 119 -15.99 9.62 -9.83
N GLN A 120 -16.79 8.60 -9.60
CA GLN A 120 -18.05 8.31 -10.29
C GLN A 120 -19.27 8.39 -9.36
N GLY A 121 -19.12 8.99 -8.18
CA GLY A 121 -20.20 9.13 -7.19
C GLY A 121 -20.33 7.94 -6.24
N GLY A 122 -19.42 6.99 -6.28
CA GLY A 122 -19.37 5.85 -5.36
C GLY A 122 -18.89 6.22 -3.96
N SER A 123 -18.94 5.27 -3.05
CA SER A 123 -18.59 5.48 -1.65
C SER A 123 -17.09 5.47 -1.41
N ILE A 124 -16.51 6.60 -1.03
CA ILE A 124 -15.12 6.71 -0.56
C ILE A 124 -14.81 5.71 0.59
N LEU A 125 -15.83 5.39 1.39
CA LEU A 125 -15.70 4.41 2.47
C LEU A 125 -15.50 2.99 1.92
N ALA A 126 -16.17 2.62 0.83
CA ALA A 126 -15.98 1.33 0.19
C ALA A 126 -14.55 1.18 -0.33
N GLU A 127 -14.02 2.20 -1.01
CA GLU A 127 -12.60 2.21 -1.43
C GLU A 127 -11.65 2.12 -0.22
N ALA A 128 -11.93 2.86 0.85
CA ALA A 128 -11.12 2.80 2.07
C ALA A 128 -11.09 1.39 2.68
N LEU A 129 -12.22 0.67 2.69
CA LEU A 129 -12.30 -0.71 3.17
C LEU A 129 -11.52 -1.68 2.27
N ILE A 130 -11.59 -1.50 0.95
CA ILE A 130 -10.81 -2.29 -0.02
C ILE A 130 -9.31 -2.10 0.21
N PHE A 131 -8.87 -0.86 0.32
CA PHE A 131 -7.47 -0.55 0.60
C PHE A 131 -7.02 -1.03 1.99
N ALA A 132 -7.88 -0.93 3.01
CA ALA A 132 -7.59 -1.46 4.35
C ALA A 132 -7.41 -2.98 4.32
N PHE A 133 -8.24 -3.70 3.56
CA PHE A 133 -8.12 -5.15 3.39
C PHE A 133 -6.81 -5.52 2.70
N SER A 134 -6.47 -4.86 1.60
CA SER A 134 -5.18 -5.06 0.92
C SER A 134 -4.01 -4.70 1.84
N GLY A 135 -4.11 -3.63 2.62
CA GLY A 135 -3.14 -3.24 3.65
C GLY A 135 -2.97 -4.27 4.75
N THR A 136 -4.06 -4.95 5.14
CA THR A 136 -3.99 -6.07 6.10
C THR A 136 -3.13 -7.21 5.56
N LEU A 137 -3.33 -7.61 4.31
CA LEU A 137 -2.56 -8.68 3.69
C LEU A 137 -1.10 -8.29 3.47
N ILE A 138 -0.84 -7.05 3.03
CA ILE A 138 0.52 -6.50 2.95
C ILE A 138 1.19 -6.59 4.33
N GLY A 139 0.53 -6.11 5.37
CA GLY A 139 1.03 -6.15 6.74
C GLY A 139 1.28 -7.57 7.24
N LEU A 140 0.39 -8.51 6.93
CA LEU A 140 0.53 -9.92 7.30
C LEU A 140 1.75 -10.56 6.65
N PHE A 141 1.95 -10.35 5.34
CA PHE A 141 3.13 -10.87 4.65
C PHE A 141 4.43 -10.25 5.16
N GLN A 142 4.46 -8.93 5.38
CA GLN A 142 5.62 -8.25 5.92
C GLN A 142 5.89 -8.63 7.40
N TYR A 143 4.86 -8.91 8.18
CA TYR A 143 4.97 -9.41 9.55
C TYR A 143 5.82 -10.68 9.61
N THR A 144 5.72 -11.58 8.63
CA THR A 144 6.51 -12.82 8.60
C THR A 144 8.02 -12.57 8.67
N LEU A 145 8.48 -11.43 8.14
CA LEU A 145 9.88 -10.99 8.21
C LEU A 145 10.20 -10.32 9.55
N LEU A 146 9.30 -9.46 10.03
CA LEU A 146 9.51 -8.68 11.25
C LEU A 146 9.46 -9.53 12.52
N ARG A 147 8.59 -10.55 12.59
CA ARG A 147 8.39 -11.40 13.78
C ARG A 147 9.64 -12.15 14.24
N LYS A 148 10.61 -12.35 13.32
CA LYS A 148 11.87 -13.03 13.62
C LYS A 148 12.81 -12.17 14.47
N SER A 149 12.65 -10.85 14.43
CA SER A 149 13.60 -9.90 15.03
C SER A 149 12.98 -8.96 16.05
N TYR A 150 11.65 -8.79 16.01
CA TYR A 150 11.00 -7.75 16.81
C TYR A 150 9.87 -8.31 17.68
N TYR A 151 9.83 -7.83 18.91
CA TYR A 151 8.71 -8.04 19.81
C TYR A 151 7.54 -7.13 19.39
N LYS A 152 6.31 -7.64 19.44
CA LYS A 152 5.10 -6.94 18.98
C LYS A 152 5.09 -6.57 17.49
N ALA A 153 5.79 -7.35 16.66
CA ALA A 153 5.75 -7.17 15.20
C ALA A 153 4.32 -7.32 14.62
N GLU A 154 3.40 -7.98 15.35
CA GLU A 154 1.97 -8.10 14.98
C GLU A 154 1.27 -6.74 14.86
N MET A 155 1.73 -5.73 15.59
CA MET A 155 1.21 -4.36 15.47
C MET A 155 1.40 -3.78 14.06
N TRP A 156 2.37 -4.32 13.30
CA TRP A 156 2.58 -3.93 11.93
C TRP A 156 1.39 -4.24 11.02
N ILE A 157 0.66 -5.32 11.28
CA ILE A 157 -0.55 -5.68 10.53
C ILE A 157 -1.61 -4.59 10.72
N LEU A 158 -1.89 -4.22 11.97
CA LEU A 158 -2.86 -3.16 12.30
C LEU A 158 -2.46 -1.81 11.69
N VAL A 159 -1.19 -1.45 11.82
CA VAL A 159 -0.64 -0.21 11.28
C VAL A 159 -0.79 -0.17 9.76
N SER A 160 -0.46 -1.24 9.05
CA SER A 160 -0.62 -1.34 7.61
C SER A 160 -2.09 -1.23 7.19
N THR A 161 -3.00 -1.91 7.89
CA THR A 161 -4.44 -1.84 7.65
C THR A 161 -4.94 -0.40 7.70
N ILE A 162 -4.63 0.31 8.79
CA ILE A 162 -5.07 1.70 8.99
C ILE A 162 -4.43 2.62 7.95
N ALA A 163 -3.11 2.50 7.76
CA ALA A 163 -2.36 3.39 6.88
C ALA A 163 -2.83 3.28 5.42
N TRP A 164 -3.06 2.07 4.92
CA TRP A 164 -3.59 1.85 3.58
C TRP A 164 -5.05 2.29 3.46
N GLY A 165 -5.90 1.98 4.43
CA GLY A 165 -7.32 2.38 4.44
C GLY A 165 -7.54 3.90 4.45
N LEU A 166 -6.59 4.67 4.98
CA LEU A 166 -6.66 6.12 4.99
C LEU A 166 -6.27 6.77 3.65
N ILE A 167 -5.58 6.06 2.74
CA ILE A 167 -5.15 6.63 1.45
C ILE A 167 -6.31 7.25 0.65
N PRO A 168 -7.44 6.55 0.42
CA PRO A 168 -8.56 7.11 -0.31
C PRO A 168 -9.26 8.27 0.43
N LEU A 169 -9.27 8.25 1.77
CA LEU A 169 -9.97 9.24 2.59
C LEU A 169 -9.31 10.62 2.59
N VAL A 170 -8.01 10.69 2.31
CA VAL A 170 -7.22 11.96 2.42
C VAL A 170 -6.75 12.47 1.07
N ILE A 171 -7.51 12.26 0.02
CA ILE A 171 -7.14 12.65 -1.35
C ILE A 171 -5.69 12.19 -1.65
N PHE A 172 -5.45 11.46 -2.70
CA PHE A 172 -4.19 10.76 -3.03
C PHE A 172 -2.89 11.54 -2.76
N ILE A 173 -2.93 12.89 -2.85
CA ILE A 173 -1.77 13.75 -2.58
C ILE A 173 -1.33 13.66 -1.11
N PHE A 174 -2.28 13.65 -0.18
CA PHE A 174 -1.99 13.55 1.25
C PHE A 174 -1.96 12.10 1.77
N GLY A 175 -2.42 11.14 0.96
CA GLY A 175 -2.39 9.71 1.32
C GLY A 175 -0.97 9.23 1.61
N GLY A 176 0.02 9.73 0.88
CA GLY A 176 1.44 9.46 1.13
C GLY A 176 1.95 10.04 2.44
N LEU A 177 1.48 11.23 2.81
CA LEU A 177 1.83 11.87 4.08
C LEU A 177 1.30 11.03 5.27
N THR A 178 0.03 10.65 5.23
CA THR A 178 -0.59 9.86 6.29
C THR A 178 0.00 8.46 6.38
N LEU A 179 0.16 7.75 5.28
CA LEU A 179 0.81 6.44 5.25
C LEU A 179 2.25 6.54 5.80
N GLY A 180 3.02 7.50 5.32
CA GLY A 180 4.40 7.72 5.77
C GLY A 180 4.49 8.05 7.25
N ALA A 181 3.66 8.96 7.75
CA ALA A 181 3.67 9.35 9.17
C ALA A 181 3.29 8.16 10.08
N ILE A 182 2.18 7.50 9.79
CA ILE A 182 1.66 6.39 10.61
C ILE A 182 2.66 5.22 10.62
N THR A 183 3.12 4.78 9.45
CA THR A 183 4.06 3.65 9.36
C THR A 183 5.44 4.02 9.91
N GLY A 184 5.93 5.25 9.68
CA GLY A 184 7.22 5.71 10.19
C GLY A 184 7.28 5.80 11.71
N ILE A 185 6.24 6.37 12.35
CA ILE A 185 6.13 6.42 13.82
C ILE A 185 6.08 5.01 14.40
N SER A 186 5.27 4.14 13.80
CA SER A 186 5.11 2.76 14.26
C SER A 186 6.40 1.95 14.14
N LEU A 187 7.17 2.14 13.06
CA LEU A 187 8.49 1.51 12.91
C LEU A 187 9.46 1.95 13.99
N ILE A 188 9.53 3.26 14.27
CA ILE A 188 10.37 3.77 15.36
C ILE A 188 9.97 3.15 16.70
N TRP A 189 8.67 3.00 16.94
CA TRP A 189 8.16 2.38 18.16
C TRP A 189 8.51 0.89 18.23
N ILE A 190 8.28 0.11 17.16
CA ILE A 190 8.64 -1.31 17.05
C ILE A 190 10.15 -1.52 17.27
N PHE A 191 11.00 -0.65 16.71
CA PHE A 191 12.46 -0.77 16.83
C PHE A 191 12.98 -0.40 18.22
N LYS A 192 12.25 0.41 18.99
CA LYS A 192 12.58 0.69 20.40
C LYS A 192 12.25 -0.47 21.34
N LEU A 193 11.28 -1.30 20.98
CA LEU A 193 10.96 -2.51 21.72
C LEU A 193 12.07 -3.52 21.41
N LYS A 194 12.89 -3.84 22.41
CA LYS A 194 14.08 -4.69 22.27
C LYS A 194 13.82 -5.92 21.42
N THR A 195 14.79 -6.22 20.56
CA THR A 195 14.95 -7.50 19.86
C THR A 195 14.80 -8.67 20.81
N LYS A 196 14.14 -9.73 20.34
CA LYS A 196 14.14 -11.04 20.99
C LYS A 196 15.55 -11.56 21.13
#